data_e7b5722531e3a69ac5c1dceabc5c1808
#
_entry.id   e7b5722531e3a69ac5c1dceabc5c1808
#
_cell.length_a   1.000
_cell.length_b   1.000
_cell.length_c   1.000
_cell.angle_alpha   90.00
_cell.angle_beta   90.00
_cell.angle_gamma   90.00
#
_symmetry.space_group_name_H-M   'P 1'
#
loop_
_entity.id
_entity.type
_entity.pdbx_description
1 polymer ?
#
loop_
_entity_poly.entity_id
_entity_poly.type
_entity_poly.pdbx_seq_one_letter_code
_entity_poly.pdbx_strand_id
1 'polypeptide(L)'
;CPSRNGGAPTSFIEKPHEMSSIRKVIGVVSGKGGVGKTSIACATAVGLADLSKKILLISTDPASNLQDVFGQELNGHGTNISEVPGLTVVNLDPEKAAAEYRESVISPYRGKLPESVIRNMEEQLSGSCTVEIAAFNEFSDFITDKTKEKEYDYIIFDTAPTGHTLRMLQLPSAWSTFISESTHGASCLGQLSGLEEKKGIYKQAVNTLSDEKATSLILVARPDLAPLKEAARSSHELNLLGIKNQVLVINGVLQQADDNDKVSKLLSEKQTSALQNIPEELKDYPAYSVPLRSYNLSTIENIRKMLSSDNLISGGDYKPLQGEKNLDDLVNDLFSSGKRVIFTMGKGGVGKTTVATNIALKLKALGAKVHLTTTDPANHLNYELVIKAGIDV
;
A
#
# COMPACT_ATOMS: atom_id res chain seq x y z
N CYS A 1 -7.76 -7.97 -21.13
CA CYS A 1 -7.29 -9.34 -21.41
C CYS A 1 -8.02 -9.87 -22.60
N PRO A 2 -7.35 -10.46 -23.62
CA PRO A 2 -8.06 -11.29 -24.56
C PRO A 2 -8.62 -12.45 -23.77
N SER A 3 -9.96 -12.64 -23.84
CA SER A 3 -10.68 -13.74 -23.27
C SER A 3 -10.05 -15.06 -23.71
N ARG A 4 -9.30 -15.68 -22.82
CA ARG A 4 -9.12 -17.11 -22.91
C ARG A 4 -10.46 -17.73 -22.48
N ASN A 5 -11.24 -18.16 -23.46
CA ASN A 5 -12.54 -18.82 -23.36
C ASN A 5 -13.62 -17.98 -22.67
N GLY A 6 -14.70 -17.67 -23.38
CA GLY A 6 -15.85 -16.90 -22.94
C GLY A 6 -16.59 -17.47 -21.73
N GLY A 7 -15.95 -17.39 -20.58
CA GLY A 7 -16.54 -17.63 -19.27
C GLY A 7 -16.83 -16.28 -18.62
N ALA A 8 -17.97 -16.18 -17.96
CA ALA A 8 -18.33 -15.05 -17.13
C ALA A 8 -17.16 -14.67 -16.20
N PRO A 9 -17.00 -13.37 -15.85
CA PRO A 9 -15.95 -12.96 -14.93
C PRO A 9 -16.08 -13.77 -13.63
N THR A 10 -15.05 -14.55 -13.34
CA THR A 10 -14.97 -15.34 -12.12
C THR A 10 -15.08 -14.41 -10.92
N SER A 11 -15.96 -14.72 -10.01
CA SER A 11 -16.08 -14.07 -8.71
C SER A 11 -14.69 -14.01 -8.06
N PHE A 12 -14.35 -12.88 -7.42
CA PHE A 12 -13.10 -12.65 -6.68
C PHE A 12 -12.87 -13.69 -5.56
N ILE A 13 -13.88 -14.48 -5.25
CA ILE A 13 -13.91 -15.46 -4.17
C ILE A 13 -14.10 -16.83 -4.80
N GLU A 14 -13.01 -17.54 -5.07
CA GLU A 14 -13.09 -19.00 -5.24
C GLU A 14 -13.49 -19.61 -3.90
N LYS A 15 -14.50 -20.48 -3.91
CA LYS A 15 -14.86 -21.26 -2.72
C LYS A 15 -13.64 -22.07 -2.29
N PRO A 16 -13.13 -21.88 -1.05
CA PRO A 16 -12.04 -22.71 -0.56
C PRO A 16 -12.50 -24.18 -0.59
N HIS A 17 -11.60 -25.08 -0.96
CA HIS A 17 -11.86 -26.50 -0.94
C HIS A 17 -12.32 -26.91 0.47
N GLU A 18 -13.39 -27.70 0.60
CA GLU A 18 -14.02 -28.07 1.88
C GLU A 18 -13.08 -28.73 2.90
N MET A 19 -11.92 -29.20 2.47
CA MET A 19 -10.87 -29.82 3.32
C MET A 19 -9.67 -28.90 3.61
N SER A 20 -9.73 -27.64 3.25
CA SER A 20 -8.62 -26.71 3.50
C SER A 20 -8.69 -26.16 4.93
N SER A 21 -8.02 -26.85 5.85
CA SER A 21 -7.70 -26.33 7.18
C SER A 21 -6.50 -25.37 7.18
N ILE A 22 -6.07 -24.93 6.01
CA ILE A 22 -4.89 -24.10 5.82
C ILE A 22 -5.28 -22.65 6.04
N ARG A 23 -4.79 -22.08 7.12
CA ARG A 23 -4.82 -20.66 7.40
C ARG A 23 -3.94 -19.93 6.43
N LYS A 24 -4.46 -18.86 5.84
CA LYS A 24 -3.75 -18.13 4.82
C LYS A 24 -3.46 -16.72 5.29
N VAL A 25 -2.22 -16.30 5.08
CA VAL A 25 -1.80 -14.91 5.14
C VAL A 25 -2.01 -14.31 3.76
N ILE A 26 -2.72 -13.20 3.68
CA ILE A 26 -2.95 -12.46 2.43
C ILE A 26 -2.31 -11.08 2.60
N GLY A 27 -1.27 -10.82 1.84
CA GLY A 27 -0.66 -9.49 1.78
C GLY A 27 -1.19 -8.69 0.59
N VAL A 28 -1.76 -7.50 0.81
CA VAL A 28 -2.20 -6.61 -0.26
C VAL A 28 -1.16 -5.52 -0.44
N VAL A 29 -0.46 -5.56 -1.56
CA VAL A 29 0.71 -4.73 -1.85
C VAL A 29 0.57 -3.96 -3.16
N SER A 30 1.32 -2.87 -3.32
CA SER A 30 1.44 -2.16 -4.59
C SER A 30 2.70 -1.33 -4.63
N GLY A 31 3.29 -1.16 -5.81
CA GLY A 31 4.43 -0.26 -6.02
C GLY A 31 4.09 1.23 -5.92
N LYS A 32 2.81 1.60 -5.94
CA LYS A 32 2.38 3.01 -5.95
C LYS A 32 1.21 3.24 -5.01
N GLY A 33 1.18 4.42 -4.35
CA GLY A 33 0.03 4.87 -3.59
C GLY A 33 -1.19 5.20 -4.47
N GLY A 34 -2.40 5.09 -3.92
CA GLY A 34 -3.64 5.48 -4.59
C GLY A 34 -4.20 4.48 -5.62
N VAL A 35 -3.63 3.28 -5.73
CA VAL A 35 -4.15 2.23 -6.64
C VAL A 35 -5.33 1.46 -6.04
N GLY A 36 -5.66 1.66 -4.77
CA GLY A 36 -6.80 1.05 -4.08
C GLY A 36 -6.46 -0.20 -3.26
N LYS A 37 -5.24 -0.33 -2.73
CA LYS A 37 -4.85 -1.44 -1.84
C LYS A 37 -5.84 -1.64 -0.70
N THR A 38 -6.06 -0.58 0.09
CA THR A 38 -6.98 -0.60 1.24
C THR A 38 -8.38 -1.07 0.83
N SER A 39 -8.90 -0.58 -0.30
CA SER A 39 -10.21 -1.01 -0.81
C SER A 39 -10.24 -2.49 -1.17
N ILE A 40 -9.18 -3.02 -1.81
CA ILE A 40 -9.06 -4.44 -2.14
C ILE A 40 -8.92 -5.27 -0.86
N ALA A 41 -8.11 -4.83 0.11
CA ALA A 41 -7.95 -5.51 1.39
C ALA A 41 -9.28 -5.57 2.16
N CYS A 42 -10.01 -4.46 2.27
CA CYS A 42 -11.31 -4.39 2.90
C CYS A 42 -12.33 -5.29 2.17
N ALA A 43 -12.37 -5.23 0.83
CA ALA A 43 -13.29 -6.05 0.05
C ALA A 43 -13.00 -7.54 0.24
N THR A 44 -11.73 -7.95 0.23
CA THR A 44 -11.33 -9.33 0.49
C THR A 44 -11.73 -9.76 1.91
N ALA A 45 -11.48 -8.90 2.91
CA ALA A 45 -11.80 -9.19 4.31
C ALA A 45 -13.31 -9.34 4.54
N VAL A 46 -14.10 -8.38 4.06
CA VAL A 46 -15.58 -8.40 4.17
C VAL A 46 -16.16 -9.60 3.43
N GLY A 47 -15.70 -9.85 2.18
CA GLY A 47 -16.20 -10.96 1.40
C GLY A 47 -15.93 -12.32 2.02
N LEU A 48 -14.75 -12.53 2.60
CA LEU A 48 -14.44 -13.78 3.32
C LEU A 48 -15.23 -13.90 4.63
N ALA A 49 -15.44 -12.80 5.36
CA ALA A 49 -16.26 -12.79 6.56
C ALA A 49 -17.73 -13.10 6.26
N ASP A 50 -18.27 -12.54 5.17
CA ASP A 50 -19.65 -12.85 4.68
C ASP A 50 -19.79 -14.33 4.27
N LEU A 51 -18.68 -15.04 3.98
CA LEU A 51 -18.61 -16.50 3.84
C LEU A 51 -18.40 -17.25 5.17
N SER A 52 -18.68 -16.61 6.30
CA SER A 52 -18.57 -17.16 7.65
C SER A 52 -17.13 -17.55 8.05
N LYS A 53 -16.13 -16.90 7.47
CA LYS A 53 -14.74 -17.04 7.90
C LYS A 53 -14.41 -16.02 8.99
N LYS A 54 -13.49 -16.40 9.88
CA LYS A 54 -12.92 -15.50 10.88
C LYS A 54 -11.71 -14.79 10.31
N ILE A 55 -11.79 -13.48 10.19
CA ILE A 55 -10.81 -12.66 9.49
C ILE A 55 -10.18 -11.66 10.45
N LEU A 56 -8.86 -11.57 10.39
CA LEU A 56 -8.09 -10.48 10.99
C LEU A 56 -7.54 -9.59 9.86
N LEU A 57 -8.03 -8.37 9.75
CA LEU A 57 -7.51 -7.36 8.83
C LEU A 57 -6.60 -6.41 9.58
N ILE A 58 -5.35 -6.29 9.14
CA ILE A 58 -4.32 -5.47 9.77
C ILE A 58 -3.85 -4.42 8.77
N SER A 59 -3.93 -3.14 9.12
CA SER A 59 -3.28 -2.09 8.35
C SER A 59 -1.93 -1.72 8.97
N THR A 60 -0.90 -1.69 8.13
CA THR A 60 0.43 -1.17 8.45
C THR A 60 0.68 0.20 7.78
N ASP A 61 -0.31 0.76 7.10
CA ASP A 61 -0.23 2.08 6.49
C ASP A 61 -0.62 3.15 7.52
N PRO A 62 0.29 4.02 7.95
CA PRO A 62 -0.02 5.08 8.93
C PRO A 62 -1.06 6.08 8.40
N ALA A 63 -1.24 6.16 7.07
CA ALA A 63 -2.26 6.96 6.41
C ALA A 63 -3.50 6.14 6.04
N SER A 64 -3.76 5.05 6.74
CA SER A 64 -4.90 4.15 6.53
C SER A 64 -6.23 4.89 6.67
N ASN A 65 -7.20 4.57 5.80
CA ASN A 65 -8.56 5.08 5.87
C ASN A 65 -9.55 4.02 6.38
N LEU A 66 -9.06 3.01 7.13
CA LEU A 66 -9.92 1.92 7.62
C LEU A 66 -11.03 2.44 8.54
N GLN A 67 -10.75 3.45 9.37
CA GLN A 67 -11.76 4.08 10.23
C GLN A 67 -12.92 4.69 9.42
N ASP A 68 -12.60 5.35 8.29
CA ASP A 68 -13.61 5.92 7.40
C ASP A 68 -14.46 4.82 6.74
N VAL A 69 -13.83 3.71 6.34
CA VAL A 69 -14.52 2.58 5.69
C VAL A 69 -15.47 1.87 6.64
N PHE A 70 -15.02 1.61 7.89
CA PHE A 70 -15.81 0.85 8.86
C PHE A 70 -16.67 1.73 9.77
N GLY A 71 -16.56 3.06 9.68
CA GLY A 71 -17.38 4.02 10.41
C GLY A 71 -17.22 3.97 11.92
N GLN A 72 -16.10 3.44 12.43
CA GLN A 72 -15.82 3.31 13.86
C GLN A 72 -14.34 3.49 14.18
N GLU A 73 -14.03 3.87 15.42
CA GLU A 73 -12.67 3.98 15.91
C GLU A 73 -12.00 2.60 15.94
N LEU A 74 -10.81 2.53 15.41
CA LEU A 74 -9.98 1.33 15.38
C LEU A 74 -8.79 1.50 16.31
N ASN A 75 -8.35 0.40 16.91
CA ASN A 75 -7.20 0.40 17.81
C ASN A 75 -6.14 -0.63 17.37
N GLY A 76 -4.97 -0.59 18.00
CA GLY A 76 -3.87 -1.51 17.72
C GLY A 76 -4.05 -2.92 18.27
N HIS A 77 -5.08 -3.18 19.09
CA HIS A 77 -5.29 -4.49 19.72
C HIS A 77 -6.36 -5.33 19.00
N GLY A 78 -7.14 -4.72 18.13
CA GLY A 78 -8.22 -5.36 17.38
C GLY A 78 -9.60 -4.88 17.79
N THR A 79 -10.38 -4.46 16.80
CA THR A 79 -11.75 -3.98 16.95
C THR A 79 -12.67 -4.88 16.12
N ASN A 80 -13.64 -5.51 16.76
CA ASN A 80 -14.64 -6.30 16.07
C ASN A 80 -15.62 -5.39 15.32
N ILE A 81 -15.86 -5.68 14.05
CA ILE A 81 -16.77 -4.90 13.21
C ILE A 81 -18.18 -5.46 13.35
N SER A 82 -19.05 -4.70 14.01
CA SER A 82 -20.42 -5.16 14.34
C SER A 82 -21.26 -5.50 13.10
N GLU A 83 -21.08 -4.74 12.02
CA GLU A 83 -21.81 -4.93 10.75
C GLU A 83 -21.25 -6.09 9.90
N VAL A 84 -20.10 -6.65 10.27
CA VAL A 84 -19.43 -7.76 9.56
C VAL A 84 -19.00 -8.82 10.57
N PRO A 85 -19.92 -9.72 10.96
CA PRO A 85 -19.60 -10.79 11.91
C PRO A 85 -18.41 -11.63 11.47
N GLY A 86 -17.46 -11.85 12.37
CA GLY A 86 -16.24 -12.59 12.07
C GLY A 86 -15.06 -11.73 11.57
N LEU A 87 -15.24 -10.43 11.39
CA LEU A 87 -14.17 -9.51 11.03
C LEU A 87 -13.65 -8.74 12.25
N THR A 88 -12.37 -8.90 12.52
CA THR A 88 -11.60 -8.06 13.46
C THR A 88 -10.63 -7.20 12.67
N VAL A 89 -10.54 -5.91 12.99
CA VAL A 89 -9.67 -4.95 12.32
C VAL A 89 -8.67 -4.37 13.31
N VAL A 90 -7.40 -4.36 12.92
CA VAL A 90 -6.28 -3.75 13.65
C VAL A 90 -5.71 -2.63 12.80
N ASN A 91 -5.58 -1.45 13.37
CA ASN A 91 -4.86 -0.34 12.77
C ASN A 91 -3.58 -0.10 13.57
N LEU A 92 -2.43 -0.52 13.01
CA LEU A 92 -1.15 -0.37 13.68
C LEU A 92 -0.70 1.09 13.63
N ASP A 93 -0.27 1.59 14.78
CA ASP A 93 0.36 2.90 14.91
C ASP A 93 1.87 2.71 15.00
N PRO A 94 2.63 3.00 13.92
CA PRO A 94 4.08 2.79 13.90
C PRO A 94 4.82 3.63 14.94
N GLU A 95 4.32 4.81 15.29
CA GLU A 95 4.96 5.68 16.28
C GLU A 95 4.75 5.13 17.70
N LYS A 96 3.54 4.64 17.98
CA LYS A 96 3.24 3.99 19.25
C LYS A 96 4.04 2.70 19.39
N ALA A 97 4.08 1.86 18.36
CA ALA A 97 4.90 0.65 18.34
C ALA A 97 6.39 0.96 18.57
N ALA A 98 6.91 2.03 17.96
CA ALA A 98 8.28 2.48 18.17
C ALA A 98 8.53 2.97 19.60
N ALA A 99 7.57 3.67 20.21
CA ALA A 99 7.66 4.11 21.59
C ALA A 99 7.66 2.93 22.56
N GLU A 100 6.77 1.96 22.37
CA GLU A 100 6.70 0.73 23.15
C GLU A 100 7.98 -0.12 23.00
N TYR A 101 8.49 -0.27 21.79
CA TYR A 101 9.75 -0.95 21.54
C TYR A 101 10.91 -0.26 22.24
N ARG A 102 11.01 1.06 22.13
CA ARG A 102 12.05 1.86 22.80
C ARG A 102 12.02 1.67 24.31
N GLU A 103 10.83 1.75 24.91
CA GLU A 103 10.68 1.54 26.34
C GLU A 103 11.02 0.10 26.75
N SER A 104 10.64 -0.91 25.97
CA SER A 104 11.01 -2.30 26.23
C SER A 104 12.51 -2.54 26.26
N VAL A 105 13.27 -1.83 25.42
CA VAL A 105 14.75 -1.90 25.38
C VAL A 105 15.39 -1.13 26.55
N ILE A 106 14.82 0.01 26.93
CA ILE A 106 15.43 0.91 27.91
C ILE A 106 15.04 0.60 29.34
N SER A 107 13.80 0.18 29.57
CA SER A 107 13.22 -0.04 30.90
C SER A 107 14.07 -0.95 31.81
N PRO A 108 14.72 -2.04 31.34
CA PRO A 108 15.58 -2.88 32.16
C PRO A 108 16.81 -2.16 32.74
N TYR A 109 17.19 -1.03 32.13
CA TYR A 109 18.36 -0.25 32.49
C TYR A 109 18.06 1.01 33.30
N ARG A 110 16.78 1.44 33.33
CA ARG A 110 16.36 2.59 34.15
C ARG A 110 16.65 2.33 35.63
N GLY A 111 17.27 3.30 36.30
CA GLY A 111 17.72 3.19 37.68
C GLY A 111 18.97 2.34 37.92
N LYS A 112 19.51 1.66 36.89
CA LYS A 112 20.79 0.89 36.97
C LYS A 112 21.93 1.61 36.28
N LEU A 113 21.66 2.40 35.26
CA LEU A 113 22.66 3.20 34.52
C LEU A 113 22.45 4.69 34.77
N PRO A 114 23.53 5.49 34.61
CA PRO A 114 23.46 6.94 34.74
C PRO A 114 22.44 7.52 33.71
N GLU A 115 21.74 8.58 34.08
CA GLU A 115 20.76 9.29 33.24
C GLU A 115 21.31 9.72 31.87
N SER A 116 22.60 10.10 31.81
CA SER A 116 23.26 10.47 30.55
C SER A 116 23.37 9.31 29.58
N VAL A 117 23.54 8.09 30.09
CA VAL A 117 23.57 6.87 29.27
C VAL A 117 22.16 6.52 28.76
N ILE A 118 21.16 6.64 29.65
CA ILE A 118 19.75 6.42 29.28
C ILE A 118 19.32 7.38 28.17
N ARG A 119 19.64 8.69 28.27
CA ARG A 119 19.34 9.67 27.21
C ARG A 119 20.02 9.35 25.89
N ASN A 120 21.27 8.92 25.92
CA ASN A 120 21.97 8.51 24.69
C ASN A 120 21.28 7.29 24.05
N MET A 121 20.80 6.33 24.84
CA MET A 121 20.01 5.19 24.33
C MET A 121 18.69 5.66 23.72
N GLU A 122 17.97 6.57 24.38
CA GLU A 122 16.73 7.16 23.86
C GLU A 122 16.96 7.88 22.53
N GLU A 123 18.03 8.65 22.41
CA GLU A 123 18.40 9.37 21.19
C GLU A 123 18.77 8.40 20.06
N GLN A 124 19.54 7.36 20.33
CA GLN A 124 19.88 6.32 19.34
C GLN A 124 18.64 5.56 18.85
N LEU A 125 17.67 5.31 19.73
CA LEU A 125 16.42 4.63 19.41
C LEU A 125 15.31 5.59 18.92
N SER A 126 15.60 6.85 18.66
CA SER A 126 14.63 7.83 18.12
C SER A 126 14.60 7.86 16.57
N GLY A 127 15.52 7.16 15.91
CA GLY A 127 15.63 7.16 14.45
C GLY A 127 14.53 6.39 13.73
N SER A 128 14.39 6.65 12.42
CA SER A 128 13.44 5.96 11.55
C SER A 128 13.61 4.43 11.52
N CYS A 129 14.83 3.95 11.71
CA CYS A 129 15.12 2.52 11.81
C CYS A 129 14.34 1.85 12.96
N THR A 130 14.18 2.53 14.10
CA THR A 130 13.41 2.00 15.23
C THR A 130 11.93 1.84 14.89
N VAL A 131 11.37 2.76 14.12
CA VAL A 131 9.98 2.68 13.65
C VAL A 131 9.80 1.46 12.73
N GLU A 132 10.74 1.25 11.82
CA GLU A 132 10.72 0.09 10.90
C GLU A 132 10.86 -1.24 11.66
N ILE A 133 11.73 -1.29 12.67
CA ILE A 133 11.93 -2.46 13.54
C ILE A 133 10.66 -2.77 14.35
N ALA A 134 10.07 -1.77 14.97
CA ALA A 134 8.89 -1.93 15.77
C ALA A 134 7.70 -2.41 14.94
N ALA A 135 7.49 -1.81 13.76
CA ALA A 135 6.47 -2.23 12.83
C ALA A 135 6.67 -3.68 12.35
N PHE A 136 7.93 -4.09 12.12
CA PHE A 136 8.24 -5.48 11.74
C PHE A 136 8.05 -6.47 12.90
N ASN A 137 8.34 -6.07 14.13
CA ASN A 137 8.06 -6.88 15.31
C ASN A 137 6.56 -7.18 15.41
N GLU A 138 5.73 -6.13 15.39
CA GLU A 138 4.27 -6.27 15.40
C GLU A 138 3.77 -7.18 14.27
N PHE A 139 4.25 -6.94 13.06
CA PHE A 139 3.91 -7.75 11.89
C PHE A 139 4.30 -9.22 12.09
N SER A 140 5.52 -9.49 12.57
CA SER A 140 6.03 -10.85 12.79
C SER A 140 5.25 -11.57 13.88
N ASP A 141 4.92 -10.87 14.97
CA ASP A 141 4.13 -11.40 16.08
C ASP A 141 2.72 -11.82 15.59
N PHE A 142 2.09 -11.05 14.70
CA PHE A 142 0.80 -11.43 14.11
C PHE A 142 0.88 -12.70 13.24
N ILE A 143 1.96 -12.91 12.52
CA ILE A 143 2.12 -14.06 11.62
C ILE A 143 2.55 -15.34 12.38
N THR A 144 3.31 -15.18 13.48
CA THR A 144 3.91 -16.31 14.18
C THR A 144 3.18 -16.72 15.45
N ASP A 145 2.23 -15.90 15.92
CA ASP A 145 1.42 -16.19 17.10
C ASP A 145 0.45 -17.36 16.82
N LYS A 146 0.78 -18.51 17.39
CA LYS A 146 -0.04 -19.73 17.28
C LYS A 146 -1.45 -19.61 17.88
N THR A 147 -1.70 -18.64 18.76
CA THR A 147 -3.03 -18.41 19.31
C THR A 147 -3.91 -17.69 18.29
N LYS A 148 -3.41 -16.66 17.66
CA LYS A 148 -4.06 -15.95 16.53
C LYS A 148 -4.26 -16.87 15.34
N GLU A 149 -3.29 -17.73 15.10
CA GLU A 149 -3.37 -18.78 14.09
C GLU A 149 -4.57 -19.71 14.32
N LYS A 150 -4.98 -20.00 15.54
CA LYS A 150 -6.15 -20.83 15.88
C LYS A 150 -7.46 -20.05 15.91
N GLU A 151 -7.40 -18.74 16.08
CA GLU A 151 -8.55 -17.86 16.23
C GLU A 151 -9.11 -17.41 14.87
N TYR A 152 -8.23 -17.18 13.87
CA TYR A 152 -8.60 -16.65 12.56
C TYR A 152 -8.33 -17.65 11.44
N ASP A 153 -9.24 -17.71 10.45
CA ASP A 153 -9.05 -18.49 9.23
C ASP A 153 -8.09 -17.80 8.26
N TYR A 154 -8.11 -16.46 8.23
CA TYR A 154 -7.25 -15.64 7.38
C TYR A 154 -6.76 -14.41 8.13
N ILE A 155 -5.50 -14.07 7.89
CA ILE A 155 -4.90 -12.79 8.29
C ILE A 155 -4.61 -12.00 7.01
N ILE A 156 -5.17 -10.80 6.90
CA ILE A 156 -5.03 -9.94 5.72
C ILE A 156 -4.24 -8.70 6.12
N PHE A 157 -3.18 -8.41 5.40
CA PHE A 157 -2.38 -7.20 5.60
C PHE A 157 -2.65 -6.18 4.51
N ASP A 158 -3.20 -5.02 4.90
CA ASP A 158 -3.19 -3.80 4.09
C ASP A 158 -1.87 -3.07 4.34
N THR A 159 -0.97 -3.13 3.37
CA THR A 159 0.40 -2.64 3.56
C THR A 159 0.56 -1.19 3.12
N ALA A 160 1.53 -0.49 3.71
CA ALA A 160 2.02 0.77 3.18
C ALA A 160 2.55 0.61 1.74
N PRO A 161 2.74 1.68 0.95
CA PRO A 161 3.36 1.58 -0.38
C PRO A 161 4.71 0.85 -0.31
N THR A 162 4.98 -0.01 -1.28
CA THR A 162 5.99 -1.09 -1.32
C THR A 162 7.38 -0.80 -0.76
N GLY A 163 7.86 0.44 -0.84
CA GLY A 163 9.20 0.74 -0.34
C GLY A 163 9.39 0.42 1.14
N HIS A 164 8.40 0.68 1.98
CA HIS A 164 8.44 0.33 3.41
C HIS A 164 8.19 -1.16 3.64
N THR A 165 7.19 -1.75 2.97
CA THR A 165 6.86 -3.17 3.13
C THR A 165 8.00 -4.07 2.68
N LEU A 166 8.62 -3.78 1.53
CA LEU A 166 9.77 -4.53 1.03
C LEU A 166 10.99 -4.41 1.95
N ARG A 167 11.27 -3.21 2.49
CA ARG A 167 12.31 -3.04 3.50
C ARG A 167 12.03 -3.88 4.74
N MET A 168 10.79 -3.85 5.25
CA MET A 168 10.38 -4.70 6.37
C MET A 168 10.65 -6.18 6.09
N LEU A 169 10.30 -6.68 4.91
CA LEU A 169 10.50 -8.08 4.52
C LEU A 169 11.98 -8.43 4.27
N GLN A 170 12.82 -7.46 3.93
CA GLN A 170 14.26 -7.63 3.74
C GLN A 170 15.05 -7.60 5.07
N LEU A 171 14.52 -6.95 6.11
CA LEU A 171 15.18 -6.78 7.39
C LEU A 171 15.70 -8.10 8.00
N PRO A 172 14.95 -9.22 8.02
CA PRO A 172 15.43 -10.46 8.63
C PRO A 172 16.67 -11.03 7.95
N SER A 173 16.75 -10.97 6.61
CA SER A 173 17.91 -11.46 5.87
C SER A 173 19.11 -10.53 6.03
N ALA A 174 18.90 -9.21 5.95
CA ALA A 174 19.94 -8.21 6.18
C ALA A 174 20.48 -8.29 7.61
N TRP A 175 19.62 -8.53 8.58
CA TRP A 175 20.03 -8.62 9.99
C TRP A 175 20.68 -9.94 10.35
N SER A 176 20.28 -11.06 9.76
CA SER A 176 20.97 -12.32 9.99
C SER A 176 22.43 -12.25 9.55
N THR A 177 22.71 -11.56 8.45
CA THR A 177 24.06 -11.30 7.96
C THR A 177 24.79 -10.30 8.87
N PHE A 178 24.12 -9.19 9.23
CA PHE A 178 24.70 -8.17 10.11
C PHE A 178 25.04 -8.69 11.51
N ILE A 179 24.14 -9.47 12.13
CA ILE A 179 24.36 -10.10 13.45
C ILE A 179 25.49 -11.14 13.37
N SER A 180 25.65 -11.85 12.25
CA SER A 180 26.73 -12.82 12.07
C SER A 180 28.11 -12.19 11.82
N GLU A 181 28.14 -10.98 11.23
CA GLU A 181 29.37 -10.27 10.86
C GLU A 181 29.82 -9.23 11.91
N SER A 182 28.91 -8.77 12.78
CA SER A 182 29.22 -7.72 13.77
C SER A 182 29.89 -8.30 15.02
N THR A 183 31.20 -8.39 14.97
CA THR A 183 32.04 -8.75 16.11
C THR A 183 32.34 -7.56 17.08
N HIS A 184 31.88 -6.34 16.77
CA HIS A 184 32.15 -5.13 17.57
C HIS A 184 30.86 -4.33 17.76
N GLY A 185 30.34 -4.36 18.97
CA GLY A 185 29.05 -3.81 19.39
C GLY A 185 28.99 -2.29 19.46
N ALA A 186 28.79 -1.63 18.35
CA ALA A 186 28.30 -0.25 18.33
C ALA A 186 27.60 0.01 17.00
N SER A 187 26.32 -0.29 16.93
CA SER A 187 25.48 0.18 15.85
C SER A 187 24.37 1.05 16.40
N CYS A 188 23.78 1.89 15.54
CA CYS A 188 22.58 2.71 15.83
C CYS A 188 21.37 1.90 16.35
N LEU A 189 21.49 0.62 16.59
CA LEU A 189 20.45 -0.32 17.01
C LEU A 189 20.49 -0.67 18.51
N GLY A 190 21.36 -0.05 19.31
CA GLY A 190 21.50 -0.37 20.73
C GLY A 190 22.12 -1.75 20.98
N GLN A 191 22.08 -2.23 22.22
CA GLN A 191 22.57 -3.57 22.53
C GLN A 191 21.71 -4.65 21.87
N LEU A 192 22.34 -5.47 21.04
CA LEU A 192 21.77 -6.51 20.17
C LEU A 192 21.02 -7.65 20.89
N SER A 193 20.97 -7.67 22.23
CA SER A 193 20.39 -8.76 23.03
C SER A 193 18.91 -9.03 22.70
N GLY A 194 18.12 -7.97 22.51
CA GLY A 194 16.70 -8.14 22.17
C GLY A 194 16.42 -8.62 20.74
N LEU A 195 17.37 -8.43 19.81
CA LEU A 195 17.26 -8.88 18.42
C LEU A 195 17.64 -10.36 18.26
N GLU A 196 18.62 -10.84 19.04
CA GLU A 196 18.98 -12.27 19.02
C GLU A 196 17.82 -13.15 19.51
N GLU A 197 17.10 -12.71 20.55
CA GLU A 197 15.93 -13.42 21.07
C GLU A 197 14.79 -13.52 20.01
N LYS A 198 14.61 -12.50 19.19
CA LYS A 198 13.59 -12.46 18.13
C LYS A 198 14.02 -13.10 16.81
N LYS A 199 15.28 -13.49 16.64
CA LYS A 199 15.81 -14.11 15.41
C LYS A 199 14.99 -15.33 14.98
N GLY A 200 14.53 -16.14 15.94
CA GLY A 200 13.68 -17.30 15.68
C GLY A 200 12.31 -16.91 15.12
N ILE A 201 11.70 -15.86 15.66
CA ILE A 201 10.39 -15.31 15.25
C ILE A 201 10.50 -14.77 13.81
N TYR A 202 11.53 -13.99 13.54
CA TYR A 202 11.75 -13.42 12.19
C TYR A 202 11.96 -14.51 11.13
N LYS A 203 12.77 -15.53 11.46
CA LYS A 203 12.97 -16.67 10.56
C LYS A 203 11.66 -17.41 10.28
N GLN A 204 10.83 -17.59 11.30
CA GLN A 204 9.52 -18.21 11.16
C GLN A 204 8.58 -17.33 10.30
N ALA A 205 8.55 -16.02 10.52
CA ALA A 205 7.76 -15.08 9.72
C ALA A 205 8.15 -15.15 8.24
N VAL A 206 9.46 -15.11 7.93
CA VAL A 206 9.96 -15.24 6.55
C VAL A 206 9.58 -16.58 5.94
N ASN A 207 9.70 -17.68 6.68
CA ASN A 207 9.31 -19.01 6.20
C ASN A 207 7.81 -19.06 5.89
N THR A 208 6.95 -18.51 6.75
CA THR A 208 5.50 -18.44 6.52
C THR A 208 5.18 -17.62 5.27
N LEU A 209 5.85 -16.48 5.09
CA LEU A 209 5.65 -15.62 3.92
C LEU A 209 6.12 -16.27 2.61
N SER A 210 7.15 -17.10 2.68
CA SER A 210 7.70 -17.82 1.52
C SER A 210 6.98 -19.14 1.23
N ASP A 211 6.11 -19.60 2.13
CA ASP A 211 5.31 -20.82 1.92
C ASP A 211 4.10 -20.49 1.02
N GLU A 212 4.14 -20.98 -0.22
CA GLU A 212 3.08 -20.80 -1.21
C GLU A 212 1.71 -21.34 -0.78
N LYS A 213 1.68 -22.27 0.17
CA LYS A 213 0.44 -22.83 0.73
C LYS A 213 -0.14 -21.95 1.83
N ALA A 214 0.73 -21.27 2.59
CA ALA A 214 0.34 -20.42 3.73
C ALA A 214 0.09 -18.97 3.32
N THR A 215 0.85 -18.43 2.34
CA THR A 215 0.81 -17.01 1.98
C THR A 215 0.43 -16.79 0.53
N SER A 216 -0.37 -15.77 0.29
CA SER A 216 -0.69 -15.25 -1.03
C SER A 216 -0.54 -13.74 -1.04
N LEU A 217 0.13 -13.21 -2.06
CA LEU A 217 0.29 -11.77 -2.24
C LEU A 217 -0.58 -11.24 -3.37
N ILE A 218 -1.37 -10.23 -3.07
CA ILE A 218 -2.20 -9.53 -4.04
C ILE A 218 -1.47 -8.24 -4.46
N LEU A 219 -0.96 -8.23 -5.68
CA LEU A 219 -0.38 -7.04 -6.31
C LEU A 219 -1.51 -6.18 -6.89
N VAL A 220 -1.73 -4.99 -6.34
CA VAL A 220 -2.77 -4.09 -6.83
C VAL A 220 -2.17 -3.03 -7.75
N ALA A 221 -2.71 -2.91 -8.96
CA ALA A 221 -2.36 -1.88 -9.91
C ALA A 221 -3.61 -1.20 -10.51
N ARG A 222 -3.46 -0.01 -11.06
CA ARG A 222 -4.45 0.63 -11.93
C ARG A 222 -4.16 0.21 -13.38
N PRO A 223 -5.16 0.23 -14.28
CA PRO A 223 -4.96 -0.02 -15.71
C PRO A 223 -4.25 1.16 -16.40
N ASP A 224 -3.02 1.43 -15.97
CA ASP A 224 -2.13 2.47 -16.47
C ASP A 224 -0.69 1.91 -16.48
N LEU A 225 0.11 2.28 -17.46
CA LEU A 225 1.44 1.72 -17.67
C LEU A 225 2.38 1.93 -16.46
N ALA A 226 2.34 3.12 -15.83
CA ALA A 226 3.22 3.40 -14.71
C ALA A 226 2.91 2.53 -13.46
N PRO A 227 1.65 2.42 -12.98
CA PRO A 227 1.32 1.48 -11.90
C PRO A 227 1.63 0.01 -12.24
N LEU A 228 1.46 -0.41 -13.48
CA LEU A 228 1.79 -1.78 -13.91
C LEU A 228 3.30 -2.04 -13.88
N LYS A 229 4.13 -1.09 -14.32
CA LYS A 229 5.60 -1.19 -14.20
C LYS A 229 6.05 -1.24 -12.75
N GLU A 230 5.45 -0.43 -11.87
CA GLU A 230 5.76 -0.47 -10.44
C GLU A 230 5.33 -1.80 -9.79
N ALA A 231 4.19 -2.36 -10.20
CA ALA A 231 3.78 -3.69 -9.76
C ALA A 231 4.76 -4.77 -10.22
N ALA A 232 5.27 -4.69 -11.45
CA ALA A 232 6.29 -5.60 -11.98
C ALA A 232 7.59 -5.52 -11.18
N ARG A 233 8.07 -4.30 -10.88
CA ARG A 233 9.24 -4.10 -10.02
C ARG A 233 9.05 -4.72 -8.65
N SER A 234 7.90 -4.45 -8.03
CA SER A 234 7.56 -5.02 -6.71
C SER A 234 7.48 -6.54 -6.74
N SER A 235 6.89 -7.09 -7.79
CA SER A 235 6.85 -8.54 -8.02
C SER A 235 8.24 -9.15 -8.10
N HIS A 236 9.13 -8.53 -8.87
CA HIS A 236 10.52 -8.98 -8.99
C HIS A 236 11.24 -8.98 -7.63
N GLU A 237 11.13 -7.89 -6.87
CA GLU A 237 11.74 -7.76 -5.55
C GLU A 237 11.19 -8.80 -4.55
N LEU A 238 9.88 -9.07 -4.58
CA LEU A 238 9.24 -10.11 -3.76
C LEU A 238 9.69 -11.52 -4.15
N ASN A 239 9.87 -11.78 -5.44
CA ASN A 239 10.40 -13.06 -5.92
C ASN A 239 11.83 -13.31 -5.42
N LEU A 240 12.67 -12.27 -5.37
CA LEU A 240 14.02 -12.37 -4.80
C LEU A 240 14.01 -12.73 -3.31
N LEU A 241 12.94 -12.38 -2.58
CA LEU A 241 12.71 -12.76 -1.18
C LEU A 241 12.09 -14.17 -1.02
N GLY A 242 11.85 -14.88 -2.13
CA GLY A 242 11.23 -16.20 -2.12
C GLY A 242 9.71 -16.20 -2.05
N ILE A 243 9.06 -15.03 -2.15
CA ILE A 243 7.60 -14.90 -2.10
C ILE A 243 7.04 -14.99 -3.51
N LYS A 244 6.70 -16.19 -3.95
CA LYS A 244 6.36 -16.51 -5.33
C LYS A 244 4.87 -16.60 -5.61
N ASN A 245 4.05 -16.90 -4.60
CA ASN A 245 2.60 -17.02 -4.77
C ASN A 245 1.96 -15.62 -4.84
N GLN A 246 1.91 -15.08 -6.05
CA GLN A 246 1.45 -13.73 -6.33
C GLN A 246 0.24 -13.73 -7.26
N VAL A 247 -0.66 -12.79 -7.07
CA VAL A 247 -1.88 -12.58 -7.85
C VAL A 247 -1.95 -11.11 -8.24
N LEU A 248 -2.27 -10.81 -9.48
CA LEU A 248 -2.42 -9.44 -9.96
C LEU A 248 -3.90 -9.01 -9.91
N VAL A 249 -4.17 -7.87 -9.27
CA VAL A 249 -5.48 -7.24 -9.28
C VAL A 249 -5.39 -5.89 -9.97
N ILE A 250 -6.07 -5.76 -11.09
CA ILE A 250 -6.16 -4.53 -11.87
C ILE A 250 -7.44 -3.79 -11.46
N ASN A 251 -7.28 -2.77 -10.63
CA ASN A 251 -8.39 -2.05 -10.02
C ASN A 251 -8.80 -0.81 -10.84
N GLY A 252 -10.08 -0.63 -11.06
CA GLY A 252 -10.67 0.52 -11.72
C GLY A 252 -10.65 0.44 -13.25
N VAL A 253 -10.95 -0.73 -13.79
CA VAL A 253 -11.07 -0.96 -15.23
C VAL A 253 -12.41 -0.40 -15.72
N LEU A 254 -12.36 0.50 -16.68
CA LEU A 254 -13.57 1.00 -17.36
C LEU A 254 -14.14 -0.11 -18.23
N GLN A 255 -15.34 -0.57 -17.91
CA GLN A 255 -15.97 -1.69 -18.62
C GLN A 255 -16.60 -1.24 -19.93
N GLN A 256 -17.20 -0.05 -19.95
CA GLN A 256 -17.88 0.49 -21.13
C GLN A 256 -17.54 1.96 -21.28
N ALA A 257 -17.01 2.35 -22.44
CA ALA A 257 -16.81 3.74 -22.79
C ALA A 257 -18.12 4.34 -23.31
N ASP A 258 -18.36 5.60 -22.99
CA ASP A 258 -19.38 6.39 -23.67
C ASP A 258 -18.74 7.03 -24.91
N ASP A 259 -19.20 6.64 -26.09
CA ASP A 259 -18.68 7.14 -27.37
C ASP A 259 -18.95 8.65 -27.59
N ASN A 260 -19.94 9.19 -26.87
CA ASN A 260 -20.28 10.60 -26.91
C ASN A 260 -19.45 11.44 -25.91
N ASP A 261 -18.78 10.79 -24.95
CA ASP A 261 -17.88 11.46 -24.01
C ASP A 261 -16.41 11.25 -24.41
N LYS A 262 -15.79 12.34 -24.84
CA LYS A 262 -14.37 12.35 -25.23
C LYS A 262 -13.43 11.89 -24.12
N VAL A 263 -13.74 12.19 -22.85
CA VAL A 263 -12.91 11.78 -21.69
C VAL A 263 -13.02 10.29 -21.47
N SER A 264 -14.22 9.75 -21.50
CA SER A 264 -14.51 8.31 -21.40
C SER A 264 -13.76 7.53 -22.47
N LYS A 265 -13.85 8.00 -23.73
CA LYS A 265 -13.17 7.37 -24.87
C LYS A 265 -11.65 7.36 -24.73
N LEU A 266 -11.05 8.51 -24.41
CA LEU A 266 -9.60 8.62 -24.21
C LEU A 266 -9.12 7.77 -23.01
N LEU A 267 -9.90 7.71 -21.95
CA LEU A 267 -9.61 6.86 -20.80
C LEU A 267 -9.62 5.38 -21.20
N SER A 268 -10.65 4.95 -21.96
CA SER A 268 -10.74 3.59 -22.47
C SER A 268 -9.57 3.21 -23.36
N GLU A 269 -9.20 4.08 -24.30
CA GLU A 269 -8.06 3.88 -25.20
C GLU A 269 -6.76 3.74 -24.41
N LYS A 270 -6.53 4.63 -23.44
CA LYS A 270 -5.36 4.59 -22.56
C LYS A 270 -5.29 3.30 -21.75
N GLN A 271 -6.40 2.87 -21.15
CA GLN A 271 -6.48 1.64 -20.36
C GLN A 271 -6.24 0.41 -21.27
N THR A 272 -6.88 0.37 -22.43
CA THR A 272 -6.69 -0.72 -23.40
C THR A 272 -5.22 -0.85 -23.81
N SER A 273 -4.58 0.27 -24.14
CA SER A 273 -3.15 0.27 -24.46
C SER A 273 -2.29 -0.23 -23.30
N ALA A 274 -2.56 0.18 -22.07
CA ALA A 274 -1.82 -0.27 -20.89
C ALA A 274 -2.01 -1.78 -20.66
N LEU A 275 -3.23 -2.30 -20.81
CA LEU A 275 -3.55 -3.72 -20.62
C LEU A 275 -2.96 -4.61 -21.74
N GLN A 276 -2.82 -4.09 -22.94
CA GLN A 276 -2.12 -4.79 -24.04
C GLN A 276 -0.60 -4.86 -23.82
N ASN A 277 -0.04 -3.90 -23.06
CA ASN A 277 1.38 -3.78 -22.78
C ASN A 277 1.72 -4.08 -21.32
N ILE A 278 1.03 -5.06 -20.71
CA ILE A 278 1.37 -5.54 -19.37
C ILE A 278 2.82 -6.05 -19.38
N PRO A 279 3.67 -5.63 -18.40
CA PRO A 279 5.03 -6.14 -18.26
C PRO A 279 5.10 -7.68 -18.25
N GLU A 280 6.14 -8.24 -18.85
CA GLU A 280 6.31 -9.70 -18.99
C GLU A 280 6.32 -10.41 -17.62
N GLU A 281 6.91 -9.77 -16.61
CA GLU A 281 7.02 -10.28 -15.24
C GLU A 281 5.67 -10.53 -14.59
N LEU A 282 4.60 -9.89 -15.07
CA LEU A 282 3.24 -10.01 -14.52
C LEU A 282 2.34 -10.95 -15.33
N LYS A 283 2.75 -11.40 -16.51
CA LYS A 283 1.87 -12.16 -17.42
C LYS A 283 1.56 -13.56 -16.92
N ASP A 284 2.46 -14.16 -16.16
CA ASP A 284 2.32 -15.54 -15.68
C ASP A 284 1.47 -15.64 -14.42
N TYR A 285 1.17 -14.51 -13.77
CA TYR A 285 0.33 -14.53 -12.58
C TYR A 285 -1.16 -14.57 -12.91
N PRO A 286 -1.98 -15.22 -12.06
CA PRO A 286 -3.42 -15.07 -12.12
C PRO A 286 -3.79 -13.60 -12.02
N ALA A 287 -4.57 -13.11 -13.00
CA ALA A 287 -4.95 -11.70 -13.06
C ALA A 287 -6.47 -11.55 -12.97
N TYR A 288 -6.90 -10.65 -12.08
CA TYR A 288 -8.30 -10.29 -11.86
C TYR A 288 -8.51 -8.81 -12.11
N SER A 289 -9.66 -8.45 -12.64
CA SER A 289 -10.02 -7.05 -12.87
C SER A 289 -11.18 -6.64 -11.97
N VAL A 290 -11.06 -5.44 -11.40
CA VAL A 290 -12.13 -4.79 -10.64
C VAL A 290 -12.62 -3.60 -11.44
N PRO A 291 -13.92 -3.51 -11.74
CA PRO A 291 -14.48 -2.39 -12.48
C PRO A 291 -14.29 -1.04 -11.79
N LEU A 292 -14.18 0.02 -12.59
CA LEU A 292 -14.28 1.37 -12.08
C LEU A 292 -15.70 1.59 -11.55
N ARG A 293 -15.80 2.00 -10.30
CA ARG A 293 -17.08 2.25 -9.65
C ARG A 293 -17.39 3.74 -9.60
N SER A 294 -18.68 4.07 -9.72
CA SER A 294 -19.20 5.45 -9.68
C SER A 294 -19.45 5.96 -8.26
N TYR A 295 -19.18 5.16 -7.24
CA TYR A 295 -19.41 5.48 -5.83
C TYR A 295 -18.14 5.37 -5.00
N ASN A 296 -18.10 6.07 -3.87
CA ASN A 296 -17.00 6.01 -2.93
C ASN A 296 -17.01 4.70 -2.13
N LEU A 297 -15.84 4.10 -1.93
CA LEU A 297 -15.66 2.88 -1.14
C LEU A 297 -15.42 3.19 0.35
N SER A 298 -16.24 4.09 0.91
CA SER A 298 -16.14 4.57 2.29
C SER A 298 -17.20 3.99 3.23
N THR A 299 -17.92 2.96 2.81
CA THR A 299 -18.90 2.25 3.63
C THR A 299 -18.83 0.76 3.38
N ILE A 300 -19.21 -0.04 4.37
CA ILE A 300 -19.26 -1.51 4.27
C ILE A 300 -20.21 -1.94 3.14
N GLU A 301 -21.35 -1.27 2.98
CA GLU A 301 -22.29 -1.54 1.88
C GLU A 301 -21.62 -1.37 0.52
N ASN A 302 -20.87 -0.27 0.32
CA ASN A 302 -20.19 -0.02 -0.93
C ASN A 302 -19.00 -0.99 -1.16
N ILE A 303 -18.34 -1.43 -0.10
CA ILE A 303 -17.34 -2.51 -0.18
C ILE A 303 -17.98 -3.82 -0.64
N ARG A 304 -19.16 -4.20 -0.10
CA ARG A 304 -19.90 -5.39 -0.57
C ARG A 304 -20.32 -5.25 -2.04
N LYS A 305 -20.82 -4.08 -2.45
CA LYS A 305 -21.15 -3.80 -3.86
C LYS A 305 -19.92 -3.88 -4.79
N MET A 306 -18.72 -3.59 -4.29
CA MET A 306 -17.49 -3.76 -5.08
C MET A 306 -17.25 -5.20 -5.50
N LEU A 307 -17.67 -6.18 -4.68
CA LEU A 307 -17.54 -7.61 -4.94
C LEU A 307 -18.64 -8.15 -5.86
N SER A 308 -19.72 -7.39 -6.06
CA SER A 308 -20.81 -7.81 -6.95
C SER A 308 -20.44 -7.59 -8.42
N SER A 309 -20.94 -8.47 -9.28
CA SER A 309 -20.82 -8.34 -10.74
C SER A 309 -21.75 -7.29 -11.34
N ASP A 310 -22.62 -6.68 -10.52
CA ASP A 310 -23.60 -5.73 -10.99
C ASP A 310 -22.95 -4.47 -11.53
N ASN A 311 -23.16 -4.22 -12.81
CA ASN A 311 -22.75 -3.01 -13.52
C ASN A 311 -23.68 -1.85 -13.14
N LEU A 312 -23.62 -1.40 -11.89
CA LEU A 312 -24.37 -0.25 -11.43
C LEU A 312 -23.64 1.04 -11.85
N ILE A 313 -23.71 1.37 -13.12
CA ILE A 313 -23.57 2.75 -13.56
C ILE A 313 -24.93 3.39 -13.34
N SER A 314 -25.25 3.83 -12.14
CA SER A 314 -26.34 4.78 -11.94
C SER A 314 -25.80 6.12 -12.46
N GLY A 315 -26.24 6.53 -13.64
CA GLY A 315 -26.06 7.88 -14.12
C GLY A 315 -26.71 8.83 -13.13
N GLY A 316 -25.95 9.39 -12.22
CA GLY A 316 -26.39 10.55 -11.44
C GLY A 316 -26.37 11.75 -12.37
N ASP A 317 -27.36 12.65 -12.25
CA ASP A 317 -27.36 13.95 -12.91
C ASP A 317 -26.12 14.74 -12.47
N TYR A 318 -25.05 14.64 -13.27
CA TYR A 318 -23.86 15.44 -13.05
C TYR A 318 -24.19 16.91 -13.39
N LYS A 319 -24.22 17.74 -12.38
CA LYS A 319 -24.24 19.19 -12.57
C LYS A 319 -22.82 19.71 -12.51
N PRO A 320 -22.27 20.21 -13.64
CA PRO A 320 -20.95 20.84 -13.60
C PRO A 320 -20.95 21.98 -12.58
N LEU A 321 -19.94 22.04 -11.75
CA LEU A 321 -19.73 23.15 -10.84
C LEU A 321 -19.52 24.40 -11.68
N GLN A 322 -20.36 25.43 -11.46
CA GLN A 322 -20.26 26.69 -12.21
C GLN A 322 -19.31 27.66 -11.52
N GLY A 323 -18.41 28.26 -12.29
CA GLY A 323 -17.53 29.33 -11.81
C GLY A 323 -16.24 28.87 -11.15
N GLU A 324 -15.82 27.60 -11.34
CA GLU A 324 -14.53 27.14 -10.84
C GLU A 324 -13.38 27.68 -11.67
N LYS A 325 -12.34 28.16 -10.96
CA LYS A 325 -11.05 28.47 -11.56
C LYS A 325 -10.35 27.20 -12.03
N ASN A 326 -9.79 27.22 -13.20
CA ASN A 326 -9.02 26.12 -13.76
C ASN A 326 -7.52 26.21 -13.40
N LEU A 327 -6.71 25.27 -13.87
CA LEU A 327 -5.27 25.26 -13.61
C LEU A 327 -4.54 26.46 -14.24
N ASP A 328 -5.03 26.99 -15.35
CA ASP A 328 -4.45 28.18 -15.98
C ASP A 328 -4.67 29.42 -15.13
N ASP A 329 -5.85 29.54 -14.53
CA ASP A 329 -6.16 30.64 -13.59
C ASP A 329 -5.23 30.57 -12.38
N LEU A 330 -5.02 29.36 -11.82
CA LEU A 330 -4.08 29.15 -10.71
C LEU A 330 -2.66 29.58 -11.10
N VAL A 331 -2.17 29.18 -12.27
CA VAL A 331 -0.82 29.51 -12.72
C VAL A 331 -0.67 31.03 -12.92
N ASN A 332 -1.66 31.70 -13.49
CA ASN A 332 -1.66 33.13 -13.66
C ASN A 332 -1.66 33.86 -12.31
N ASP A 333 -2.45 33.40 -11.34
CA ASP A 333 -2.47 33.93 -9.97
C ASP A 333 -1.08 33.75 -9.29
N LEU A 334 -0.45 32.57 -9.43
CA LEU A 334 0.88 32.27 -8.89
C LEU A 334 1.95 33.17 -9.55
N PHE A 335 1.93 33.33 -10.86
CA PHE A 335 2.86 34.17 -11.60
C PHE A 335 2.73 35.65 -11.20
N SER A 336 1.50 36.14 -11.14
CA SER A 336 1.21 37.54 -10.79
C SER A 336 1.51 37.87 -9.33
N SER A 337 1.33 36.89 -8.42
CA SER A 337 1.60 37.09 -6.99
C SER A 337 3.10 37.04 -6.62
N GLY A 338 3.99 36.72 -7.56
CA GLY A 338 5.44 36.65 -7.35
C GLY A 338 5.88 35.56 -6.34
N LYS A 339 5.07 34.53 -6.12
CA LYS A 339 5.41 33.41 -5.24
C LYS A 339 6.60 32.65 -5.79
N ARG A 340 7.63 32.45 -4.96
CA ARG A 340 8.89 31.79 -5.37
C ARG A 340 8.96 30.32 -5.05
N VAL A 341 8.24 29.86 -4.01
CA VAL A 341 8.22 28.48 -3.59
C VAL A 341 6.78 27.99 -3.61
N ILE A 342 6.54 26.91 -4.33
CA ILE A 342 5.23 26.31 -4.52
C ILE A 342 5.33 24.83 -4.13
N PHE A 343 4.50 24.41 -3.19
CA PHE A 343 4.41 23.00 -2.76
C PHE A 343 3.11 22.40 -3.28
N THR A 344 3.21 21.21 -3.92
CA THR A 344 2.04 20.38 -4.20
C THR A 344 1.96 19.27 -3.19
N MET A 345 0.90 19.25 -2.39
CA MET A 345 0.72 18.32 -1.28
C MET A 345 -0.56 17.50 -1.46
N GLY A 346 -0.61 16.32 -0.86
CA GLY A 346 -1.78 15.44 -0.89
C GLY A 346 -1.42 13.98 -0.71
N LYS A 347 -2.41 13.11 -0.57
CA LYS A 347 -2.24 11.65 -0.44
C LYS A 347 -1.61 11.04 -1.71
N GLY A 348 -1.07 9.84 -1.61
CA GLY A 348 -0.54 9.10 -2.76
C GLY A 348 -1.58 8.94 -3.89
N GLY A 349 -1.15 9.08 -5.16
CA GLY A 349 -2.01 8.84 -6.33
C GLY A 349 -3.00 9.93 -6.72
N VAL A 350 -3.09 11.04 -5.99
CA VAL A 350 -4.02 12.17 -6.32
C VAL A 350 -3.54 13.08 -7.45
N GLY A 351 -2.39 12.80 -8.05
CA GLY A 351 -1.86 13.57 -9.18
C GLY A 351 -0.92 14.71 -8.81
N LYS A 352 -0.34 14.75 -7.61
CA LYS A 352 0.61 15.80 -7.17
C LYS A 352 1.70 16.09 -8.21
N THR A 353 2.41 15.06 -8.63
CA THR A 353 3.50 15.18 -9.61
C THR A 353 3.00 15.73 -10.96
N THR A 354 1.84 15.28 -11.42
CA THR A 354 1.21 15.77 -12.65
C THR A 354 0.89 17.24 -12.55
N VAL A 355 0.28 17.67 -11.44
CA VAL A 355 -0.07 19.08 -11.20
C VAL A 355 1.20 19.93 -11.09
N ALA A 356 2.21 19.49 -10.30
CA ALA A 356 3.48 20.21 -10.17
C ALA A 356 4.18 20.40 -11.53
N THR A 357 4.25 19.34 -12.34
CA THR A 357 4.86 19.40 -13.67
C THR A 357 4.11 20.35 -14.59
N ASN A 358 2.77 20.33 -14.61
CA ASN A 358 1.99 21.24 -15.42
C ASN A 358 2.13 22.70 -14.98
N ILE A 359 2.16 22.96 -13.66
CA ILE A 359 2.43 24.31 -13.12
C ILE A 359 3.80 24.79 -13.58
N ALA A 360 4.84 23.94 -13.44
CA ALA A 360 6.20 24.27 -13.86
C ALA A 360 6.29 24.61 -15.34
N LEU A 361 5.71 23.79 -16.22
CA LEU A 361 5.68 24.00 -17.67
C LEU A 361 4.97 25.31 -18.05
N LYS A 362 3.82 25.57 -17.43
CA LYS A 362 3.03 26.79 -17.72
C LYS A 362 3.72 28.05 -17.20
N LEU A 363 4.31 28.03 -16.00
CA LEU A 363 5.11 29.14 -15.48
C LEU A 363 6.32 29.43 -16.36
N LYS A 364 6.98 28.37 -16.86
CA LYS A 364 8.08 28.53 -17.83
C LYS A 364 7.60 29.17 -19.12
N ALA A 365 6.44 28.78 -19.65
CA ALA A 365 5.84 29.38 -20.84
C ALA A 365 5.52 30.88 -20.65
N LEU A 366 5.21 31.31 -19.41
CA LEU A 366 5.04 32.71 -19.03
C LEU A 366 6.37 33.47 -18.82
N GLY A 367 7.52 32.82 -19.06
CA GLY A 367 8.85 33.42 -18.96
C GLY A 367 9.52 33.31 -17.58
N ALA A 368 8.94 32.58 -16.63
CA ALA A 368 9.57 32.36 -15.33
C ALA A 368 10.79 31.43 -15.44
N LYS A 369 11.79 31.65 -14.58
CA LYS A 369 12.85 30.66 -14.32
C LYS A 369 12.31 29.66 -13.28
N VAL A 370 12.22 28.41 -13.67
CA VAL A 370 11.60 27.36 -12.83
C VAL A 370 12.60 26.26 -12.57
N HIS A 371 12.70 25.86 -11.29
CA HIS A 371 13.35 24.62 -10.85
C HIS A 371 12.27 23.70 -10.26
N LEU A 372 12.17 22.48 -10.76
CA LEU A 372 11.21 21.49 -10.30
C LEU A 372 11.94 20.38 -9.56
N THR A 373 11.58 20.13 -8.31
CA THR A 373 12.17 19.06 -7.51
C THR A 373 11.10 18.17 -6.90
N THR A 374 11.45 16.92 -6.60
CA THR A 374 10.58 15.98 -5.89
C THR A 374 11.28 15.40 -4.69
N THR A 375 10.51 15.25 -3.60
CA THR A 375 10.93 14.51 -2.40
C THR A 375 10.41 13.08 -2.39
N ASP A 376 9.69 12.67 -3.45
CA ASP A 376 9.19 11.31 -3.60
C ASP A 376 10.31 10.39 -4.10
N PRO A 377 10.74 9.38 -3.30
CA PRO A 377 11.79 8.45 -3.71
C PRO A 377 11.38 7.60 -4.92
N ALA A 378 10.08 7.39 -5.15
CA ALA A 378 9.54 6.76 -6.34
C ALA A 378 9.41 7.80 -7.48
N ASN A 379 10.53 8.24 -8.00
CA ASN A 379 10.65 9.34 -8.94
C ASN A 379 9.86 9.11 -10.24
N HIS A 380 8.69 9.73 -10.34
CA HIS A 380 7.79 9.65 -11.51
C HIS A 380 7.83 10.89 -12.40
N LEU A 381 8.82 11.78 -12.21
CA LEU A 381 9.01 12.90 -13.11
C LEU A 381 9.43 12.39 -14.48
N ASN A 382 8.72 12.80 -15.51
CA ASN A 382 9.18 12.58 -16.89
C ASN A 382 10.27 13.62 -17.18
N TYR A 383 11.50 13.32 -16.74
CA TYR A 383 12.65 14.21 -16.88
C TYR A 383 12.87 14.66 -18.32
N GLU A 384 12.67 13.78 -19.32
CA GLU A 384 12.86 14.16 -20.72
C GLU A 384 11.94 15.31 -21.15
N LEU A 385 10.69 15.29 -20.71
CA LEU A 385 9.71 16.30 -21.05
C LEU A 385 10.01 17.63 -20.34
N VAL A 386 10.42 17.56 -19.09
CA VAL A 386 10.75 18.72 -18.26
C VAL A 386 12.06 19.38 -18.74
N ILE A 387 13.10 18.58 -19.02
CA ILE A 387 14.40 19.06 -19.53
C ILE A 387 14.26 19.65 -20.94
N LYS A 388 13.49 19.01 -21.83
CA LYS A 388 13.19 19.55 -23.17
C LYS A 388 12.49 20.90 -23.12
N ALA A 389 11.72 21.17 -22.08
CA ALA A 389 11.09 22.46 -21.84
C ALA A 389 12.04 23.49 -21.20
N GLY A 390 13.31 23.14 -20.93
CA GLY A 390 14.31 24.00 -20.31
C GLY A 390 14.03 24.34 -18.85
N ILE A 391 13.48 23.38 -18.10
CA ILE A 391 13.25 23.46 -16.66
C ILE A 391 14.37 22.69 -15.96
N ASP A 392 15.00 23.30 -14.97
CA ASP A 392 15.98 22.64 -14.12
C ASP A 392 15.28 21.67 -13.16
N VAL A 393 15.85 20.47 -12.98
CA VAL A 393 15.28 19.39 -12.14
C VAL A 393 16.28 18.96 -11.08
#